data_0ad4ba510c88ed450b7dd20c99eec267
#
_entry.id   0ad4ba510c88ed450b7dd20c99eec267
#
_cell.length_a   1.000
_cell.length_b   1.000
_cell.length_c   1.000
_cell.angle_alpha   90.00
_cell.angle_beta   90.00
_cell.angle_gamma   90.00
#
_symmetry.space_group_name_H-M   'P 1'
#
loop_
_entity.id
_entity.type
_entity.pdbx_description
1 polymer ?
#
loop_
_entity_poly.entity_id
_entity_poly.type
_entity_poly.pdbx_seq_one_letter_code
_entity_poly.pdbx_strand_id
1 'polypeptide(L)'
;MTEPVGWTFDPGAIAAAGAVAAAYAIRVRNLARLGRTVSLARQASFYTGLAILLAALVTPIDAIGEERLFWVHMVQHLMLGDLAPLALVLGLTGPILRPVLALPLVGRLRLLANPLIALPAWTIAFYVWHLPAAYQAALANPTVHALEHLSFFVTGLMIWAAVIEPLPGPAWFGNGAKAAFVLVVRALGGVLATIFIWAGQPLYPDYAAGERLWGISPHSDQVIGGAIMFTEGAIVTLIAFGWLFLRWARESEQRQTLLESGLDPVRAGRSARYGRLATGAPSSARAASSSARSRS
;
A
#
# COMPACT_ATOMS: atom_id res chain seq x y z
N MET A 1 -31.01 1.70 -27.20
CA MET A 1 -31.16 0.86 -25.99
C MET A 1 -29.75 0.44 -25.62
N THR A 2 -29.20 1.02 -24.56
CA THR A 2 -27.87 0.70 -24.07
C THR A 2 -27.88 -0.75 -23.57
N GLU A 3 -26.97 -1.58 -24.04
CA GLU A 3 -26.76 -2.90 -23.46
C GLU A 3 -26.53 -2.77 -21.95
N PRO A 4 -27.16 -3.62 -21.12
CA PRO A 4 -26.93 -3.55 -19.69
C PRO A 4 -25.44 -3.83 -19.43
N VAL A 5 -24.76 -2.90 -18.76
CA VAL A 5 -23.36 -3.08 -18.37
C VAL A 5 -23.29 -4.27 -17.42
N GLY A 6 -22.69 -5.35 -17.89
CA GLY A 6 -22.66 -6.65 -17.21
C GLY A 6 -21.60 -6.72 -16.12
N TRP A 7 -21.73 -7.73 -15.27
CA TRP A 7 -20.67 -8.16 -14.37
C TRP A 7 -19.62 -8.91 -15.18
N THR A 8 -18.36 -8.56 -15.01
CA THR A 8 -17.22 -9.23 -15.64
C THR A 8 -16.75 -10.35 -14.69
N PHE A 9 -17.38 -11.53 -14.75
CA PHE A 9 -16.94 -12.64 -13.93
C PHE A 9 -15.67 -13.25 -14.51
N ASP A 10 -14.49 -12.70 -14.17
CA ASP A 10 -13.20 -13.33 -14.46
C ASP A 10 -12.95 -14.50 -13.50
N PRO A 11 -13.03 -15.77 -13.98
CA PRO A 11 -12.80 -16.93 -13.14
C PRO A 11 -11.37 -16.97 -12.59
N GLY A 12 -10.40 -16.42 -13.30
CA GLY A 12 -9.00 -16.36 -12.89
C GLY A 12 -8.80 -15.44 -11.69
N ALA A 13 -9.35 -14.23 -11.75
CA ALA A 13 -9.28 -13.27 -10.64
C ALA A 13 -9.98 -13.81 -9.39
N ILE A 14 -11.17 -14.39 -9.56
CA ILE A 14 -11.95 -14.98 -8.44
C ILE A 14 -11.19 -16.16 -7.82
N ALA A 15 -10.65 -17.08 -8.63
CA ALA A 15 -9.90 -18.22 -8.15
C ALA A 15 -8.61 -17.79 -7.45
N ALA A 16 -7.88 -16.82 -8.00
CA ALA A 16 -6.67 -16.27 -7.39
C ALA A 16 -6.96 -15.62 -6.03
N ALA A 17 -7.98 -14.77 -5.95
CA ALA A 17 -8.39 -14.14 -4.69
C ALA A 17 -8.85 -15.18 -3.66
N GLY A 18 -9.60 -16.21 -4.08
CA GLY A 18 -10.01 -17.32 -3.24
C GLY A 18 -8.83 -18.12 -2.70
N ALA A 19 -7.83 -18.41 -3.54
CA ALA A 19 -6.60 -19.10 -3.13
C ALA A 19 -5.80 -18.26 -2.11
N VAL A 20 -5.66 -16.96 -2.34
CA VAL A 20 -4.99 -16.02 -1.42
C VAL A 20 -5.75 -15.94 -0.09
N ALA A 21 -7.07 -15.85 -0.12
CA ALA A 21 -7.94 -15.86 1.07
C ALA A 21 -7.77 -17.13 1.89
N ALA A 22 -7.79 -18.29 1.22
CA ALA A 22 -7.60 -19.60 1.87
C ALA A 22 -6.21 -19.74 2.48
N ALA A 23 -5.16 -19.34 1.76
CA ALA A 23 -3.79 -19.36 2.25
C ALA A 23 -3.61 -18.47 3.50
N TYR A 24 -4.19 -17.26 3.49
CA TYR A 24 -4.21 -16.38 4.64
C TYR A 24 -4.94 -17.00 5.83
N ALA A 25 -6.15 -17.55 5.63
CA ALA A 25 -6.94 -18.21 6.68
C ALA A 25 -6.19 -19.41 7.32
N ILE A 26 -5.58 -20.25 6.48
CA ILE A 26 -4.75 -21.39 6.94
C ILE A 26 -3.59 -20.87 7.79
N ARG A 27 -2.93 -19.81 7.32
CA ARG A 27 -1.79 -19.23 8.04
C ARG A 27 -2.19 -18.64 9.39
N VAL A 28 -3.30 -17.90 9.46
CA VAL A 28 -3.87 -17.36 10.71
C VAL A 28 -4.19 -18.49 11.70
N ARG A 29 -4.85 -19.56 11.24
CA ARG A 29 -5.16 -20.72 12.07
C ARG A 29 -3.91 -21.42 12.61
N ASN A 30 -2.89 -21.58 11.76
CA ASN A 30 -1.62 -22.19 12.17
C ASN A 30 -0.87 -21.35 13.21
N LEU A 31 -0.90 -20.01 13.06
CA LEU A 31 -0.32 -19.10 14.05
C LEU A 31 -1.08 -19.16 15.38
N ALA A 32 -2.41 -19.22 15.35
CA ALA A 32 -3.23 -19.35 16.57
C ALA A 32 -2.90 -20.64 17.34
N ARG A 33 -2.70 -21.78 16.64
CA ARG A 33 -2.25 -23.05 17.24
C ARG A 33 -0.87 -22.94 17.92
N LEU A 34 -0.04 -22.01 17.48
CA LEU A 34 1.27 -21.72 18.07
C LEU A 34 1.22 -20.61 19.14
N GLY A 35 0.03 -20.23 19.61
CA GLY A 35 -0.18 -19.17 20.60
C GLY A 35 0.06 -17.76 20.05
N ARG A 36 0.13 -17.57 18.72
CA ARG A 36 0.34 -16.28 18.06
C ARG A 36 -0.91 -15.85 17.33
N THR A 37 -1.80 -15.16 18.02
CA THR A 37 -3.06 -14.70 17.43
C THR A 37 -2.86 -13.47 16.53
N VAL A 38 -3.56 -13.45 15.39
CA VAL A 38 -3.72 -12.28 14.53
C VAL A 38 -5.03 -11.60 14.91
N SER A 39 -4.99 -10.29 15.19
CA SER A 39 -6.20 -9.56 15.61
C SER A 39 -7.29 -9.58 14.53
N LEU A 40 -8.56 -9.58 14.96
CA LEU A 40 -9.71 -9.53 14.05
C LEU A 40 -9.68 -8.31 13.13
N ALA A 41 -9.23 -7.15 13.62
CA ALA A 41 -9.09 -5.94 12.80
C ALA A 41 -8.12 -6.15 11.63
N ARG A 42 -6.99 -6.85 11.82
CA ARG A 42 -6.06 -7.18 10.74
C ARG A 42 -6.66 -8.17 9.74
N GLN A 43 -7.36 -9.18 10.24
CA GLN A 43 -8.04 -10.15 9.39
C GLN A 43 -9.13 -9.45 8.55
N ALA A 44 -9.95 -8.62 9.18
CA ALA A 44 -10.97 -7.84 8.50
C ALA A 44 -10.35 -6.93 7.43
N SER A 45 -9.26 -6.21 7.75
CA SER A 45 -8.55 -5.37 6.79
C SER A 45 -8.08 -6.18 5.57
N PHE A 46 -7.49 -7.37 5.78
CA PHE A 46 -7.03 -8.22 4.68
C PHE A 46 -8.17 -8.65 3.76
N TYR A 47 -9.28 -9.13 4.33
CA TYR A 47 -10.44 -9.53 3.54
C TYR A 47 -11.15 -8.35 2.87
N THR A 48 -11.15 -7.18 3.50
CA THR A 48 -11.62 -5.92 2.86
C THR A 48 -10.75 -5.59 1.65
N GLY A 49 -9.43 -5.72 1.74
CA GLY A 49 -8.54 -5.51 0.60
C GLY A 49 -8.82 -6.47 -0.56
N LEU A 50 -9.07 -7.76 -0.28
CA LEU A 50 -9.49 -8.72 -1.31
C LEU A 50 -10.86 -8.38 -1.89
N ALA A 51 -11.80 -7.92 -1.07
CA ALA A 51 -13.12 -7.51 -1.54
C ALA A 51 -13.06 -6.28 -2.44
N ILE A 52 -12.23 -5.28 -2.10
CA ILE A 52 -12.00 -4.10 -2.94
C ILE A 52 -11.36 -4.52 -4.27
N LEU A 53 -10.35 -5.38 -4.23
CA LEU A 53 -9.68 -5.91 -5.42
C LEU A 53 -10.69 -6.62 -6.36
N LEU A 54 -11.50 -7.52 -5.81
CA LEU A 54 -12.54 -8.21 -6.59
C LEU A 54 -13.60 -7.23 -7.10
N ALA A 55 -14.04 -6.29 -6.27
CA ALA A 55 -15.01 -5.28 -6.70
C ALA A 55 -14.50 -4.46 -7.89
N ALA A 56 -13.22 -4.11 -7.91
CA ALA A 56 -12.61 -3.39 -9.01
C ALA A 56 -12.56 -4.20 -10.32
N LEU A 57 -12.43 -5.55 -10.24
CA LEU A 57 -12.17 -6.41 -11.41
C LEU A 57 -13.40 -7.16 -11.91
N VAL A 58 -14.47 -7.34 -11.10
CA VAL A 58 -15.59 -8.20 -11.47
C VAL A 58 -16.96 -7.49 -11.46
N THR A 59 -17.01 -6.26 -10.96
CA THR A 59 -18.27 -5.49 -10.96
C THR A 59 -18.39 -4.64 -12.22
N PRO A 60 -19.57 -4.02 -12.47
CA PRO A 60 -19.75 -3.08 -13.57
C PRO A 60 -18.80 -1.88 -13.59
N ILE A 61 -18.01 -1.65 -12.52
CA ILE A 61 -16.96 -0.63 -12.48
C ILE A 61 -15.95 -0.85 -13.61
N ASP A 62 -15.56 -2.10 -13.85
CA ASP A 62 -14.62 -2.49 -14.90
C ASP A 62 -15.16 -2.07 -16.28
N ALA A 63 -16.29 -2.61 -16.69
CA ALA A 63 -16.88 -2.34 -18.01
C ALA A 63 -17.30 -0.86 -18.20
N ILE A 64 -17.82 -0.19 -17.17
CA ILE A 64 -18.18 1.23 -17.27
C ILE A 64 -16.91 2.08 -17.38
N GLY A 65 -15.90 1.77 -16.60
CA GLY A 65 -14.64 2.49 -16.61
C GLY A 65 -13.91 2.35 -17.94
N GLU A 66 -13.80 1.15 -18.46
CA GLU A 66 -13.09 0.87 -19.69
C GLU A 66 -13.79 1.45 -20.92
N GLU A 67 -15.12 1.28 -21.00
CA GLU A 67 -15.87 1.58 -22.23
C GLU A 67 -16.54 2.95 -22.25
N ARG A 68 -16.83 3.57 -21.08
CA ARG A 68 -17.83 4.64 -21.03
C ARG A 68 -17.43 5.90 -20.27
N LEU A 69 -16.82 5.77 -19.08
CA LEU A 69 -16.60 6.90 -18.18
C LEU A 69 -15.20 6.90 -17.57
N PHE A 70 -14.44 7.93 -17.90
CA PHE A 70 -13.12 8.16 -17.37
C PHE A 70 -13.07 8.19 -15.82
N TRP A 71 -14.03 8.90 -15.18
CA TRP A 71 -14.03 8.98 -13.72
C TRP A 71 -14.24 7.62 -13.04
N VAL A 72 -15.02 6.71 -13.65
CA VAL A 72 -15.21 5.34 -13.12
C VAL A 72 -13.92 4.54 -13.25
N HIS A 73 -13.21 4.68 -14.37
CA HIS A 73 -11.88 4.08 -14.56
C HIS A 73 -10.89 4.60 -13.52
N MET A 74 -10.90 5.90 -13.20
CA MET A 74 -10.06 6.45 -12.12
C MET A 74 -10.43 5.87 -10.74
N VAL A 75 -11.71 5.67 -10.45
CA VAL A 75 -12.14 4.96 -9.22
C VAL A 75 -11.57 3.54 -9.20
N GLN A 76 -11.63 2.81 -10.30
CA GLN A 76 -11.05 1.47 -10.41
C GLN A 76 -9.55 1.49 -10.14
N HIS A 77 -8.80 2.42 -10.74
CA HIS A 77 -7.35 2.56 -10.49
C HIS A 77 -7.02 2.89 -9.03
N LEU A 78 -7.81 3.74 -8.36
CA LEU A 78 -7.64 4.02 -6.93
C LEU A 78 -7.94 2.78 -6.07
N MET A 79 -8.95 2.00 -6.42
CA MET A 79 -9.24 0.73 -5.74
C MET A 79 -8.08 -0.25 -5.89
N LEU A 80 -7.51 -0.39 -7.08
CA LEU A 80 -6.42 -1.32 -7.37
C LEU A 80 -5.06 -0.83 -6.87
N GLY A 81 -4.74 0.44 -7.07
CA GLY A 81 -3.42 1.02 -6.82
C GLY A 81 -3.21 1.58 -5.41
N ASP A 82 -4.28 1.85 -4.68
CA ASP A 82 -4.19 2.46 -3.34
C ASP A 82 -4.98 1.69 -2.28
N LEU A 83 -6.30 1.63 -2.38
CA LEU A 83 -7.16 1.13 -1.31
C LEU A 83 -7.01 -0.37 -1.02
N ALA A 84 -7.01 -1.21 -2.07
CA ALA A 84 -6.81 -2.65 -1.89
C ALA A 84 -5.40 -2.97 -1.37
N PRO A 85 -4.30 -2.43 -1.94
CA PRO A 85 -2.96 -2.56 -1.40
C PRO A 85 -2.83 -2.13 0.06
N LEU A 86 -3.36 -0.96 0.42
CA LEU A 86 -3.36 -0.47 1.81
C LEU A 86 -4.03 -1.46 2.75
N ALA A 87 -5.25 -1.87 2.42
CA ALA A 87 -6.04 -2.78 3.26
C ALA A 87 -5.38 -4.16 3.39
N LEU A 88 -4.83 -4.71 2.30
CA LEU A 88 -4.08 -5.96 2.32
C LEU A 88 -2.84 -5.88 3.21
N VAL A 89 -2.02 -4.83 3.04
CA VAL A 89 -0.77 -4.68 3.80
C VAL A 89 -1.03 -4.45 5.29
N LEU A 90 -2.09 -3.70 5.66
CA LEU A 90 -2.53 -3.56 7.06
C LEU A 90 -2.88 -4.89 7.70
N GLY A 91 -3.39 -5.85 6.93
CA GLY A 91 -3.69 -7.21 7.39
C GLY A 91 -2.46 -8.10 7.56
N LEU A 92 -1.32 -7.75 6.96
CA LEU A 92 -0.10 -8.56 6.99
C LEU A 92 0.76 -8.29 8.23
N THR A 93 1.46 -9.34 8.68
CA THR A 93 2.45 -9.28 9.76
C THR A 93 3.66 -10.12 9.41
N GLY A 94 4.82 -9.85 10.03
CA GLY A 94 6.02 -10.65 9.82
C GLY A 94 5.81 -12.17 10.02
N PRO A 95 5.13 -12.63 11.10
CA PRO A 95 4.79 -14.03 11.28
C PRO A 95 3.93 -14.62 10.14
N ILE A 96 3.02 -13.85 9.54
CA ILE A 96 2.22 -14.32 8.39
C ILE A 96 3.12 -14.52 7.18
N LEU A 97 3.99 -13.54 6.88
CA LEU A 97 4.85 -13.52 5.70
C LEU A 97 6.03 -14.50 5.77
N ARG A 98 6.43 -14.91 6.98
CA ARG A 98 7.66 -15.70 7.20
C ARG A 98 7.82 -16.93 6.30
N PRO A 99 6.81 -17.79 6.07
CA PRO A 99 6.98 -18.97 5.21
C PRO A 99 7.25 -18.60 3.75
N VAL A 100 6.54 -17.59 3.25
CA VAL A 100 6.68 -17.12 1.87
C VAL A 100 8.06 -16.49 1.66
N LEU A 101 8.54 -15.70 2.61
CA LEU A 101 9.85 -15.05 2.57
C LEU A 101 11.02 -16.02 2.83
N ALA A 102 10.75 -17.23 3.32
CA ALA A 102 11.76 -18.27 3.46
C ALA A 102 12.16 -18.87 2.09
N LEU A 103 11.33 -18.68 1.04
CA LEU A 103 11.68 -19.07 -0.32
C LEU A 103 12.76 -18.12 -0.87
N PRO A 104 13.90 -18.64 -1.38
CA PRO A 104 15.08 -17.81 -1.74
C PRO A 104 14.77 -16.68 -2.73
N LEU A 105 13.94 -16.95 -3.74
CA LEU A 105 13.54 -15.95 -4.73
C LEU A 105 12.60 -14.90 -4.12
N VAL A 106 11.61 -15.35 -3.37
CA VAL A 106 10.59 -14.47 -2.75
C VAL A 106 11.19 -13.64 -1.61
N GLY A 107 12.20 -14.18 -0.91
CA GLY A 107 12.92 -13.44 0.12
C GLY A 107 13.58 -12.15 -0.40
N ARG A 108 13.94 -12.10 -1.69
CA ARG A 108 14.47 -10.90 -2.35
C ARG A 108 13.39 -9.85 -2.63
N LEU A 109 12.12 -10.25 -2.76
CA LEU A 109 11.01 -9.31 -3.00
C LEU A 109 10.82 -8.31 -1.85
N ARG A 110 11.32 -8.60 -0.65
CA ARG A 110 11.37 -7.61 0.44
C ARG A 110 12.10 -6.32 0.05
N LEU A 111 13.01 -6.37 -0.93
CA LEU A 111 13.71 -5.20 -1.44
C LEU A 111 12.74 -4.24 -2.16
N LEU A 112 11.66 -4.74 -2.71
CA LEU A 112 10.62 -3.93 -3.37
C LEU A 112 9.89 -3.02 -2.37
N ALA A 113 9.86 -3.38 -1.09
CA ALA A 113 9.37 -2.51 -0.01
C ALA A 113 10.39 -1.45 0.44
N ASN A 114 11.56 -1.36 -0.21
CA ASN A 114 12.49 -0.27 0.03
C ASN A 114 11.93 1.03 -0.58
N PRO A 115 11.80 2.13 0.20
CA PRO A 115 11.23 3.38 -0.30
C PRO A 115 11.98 3.96 -1.50
N LEU A 116 13.29 3.73 -1.61
CA LEU A 116 14.11 4.18 -2.74
C LEU A 116 13.84 3.38 -4.04
N ILE A 117 13.16 2.25 -3.96
CA ILE A 117 12.71 1.45 -5.10
C ILE A 117 11.22 1.67 -5.32
N ALA A 118 10.43 1.65 -4.25
CA ALA A 118 8.98 1.77 -4.31
C ALA A 118 8.53 3.10 -4.93
N LEU A 119 9.11 4.23 -4.52
CA LEU A 119 8.71 5.53 -5.03
C LEU A 119 9.00 5.70 -6.53
N PRO A 120 10.20 5.45 -7.05
CA PRO A 120 10.44 5.55 -8.49
C PRO A 120 9.58 4.56 -9.30
N ALA A 121 9.43 3.32 -8.86
CA ALA A 121 8.63 2.32 -9.55
C ALA A 121 7.16 2.75 -9.65
N TRP A 122 6.59 3.22 -8.54
CA TRP A 122 5.23 3.76 -8.51
C TRP A 122 5.10 4.99 -9.39
N THR A 123 6.03 5.95 -9.28
CA THR A 123 6.00 7.18 -10.07
C THR A 123 6.05 6.87 -11.56
N ILE A 124 6.95 5.98 -11.99
CA ILE A 124 7.06 5.58 -13.40
C ILE A 124 5.77 4.93 -13.87
N ALA A 125 5.27 3.91 -13.17
CA ALA A 125 4.03 3.24 -13.54
C ALA A 125 2.86 4.23 -13.58
N PHE A 126 2.72 5.07 -12.54
CA PHE A 126 1.64 6.04 -12.43
C PHE A 126 1.63 7.02 -13.62
N TYR A 127 2.76 7.64 -13.95
CA TYR A 127 2.78 8.63 -15.04
C TYR A 127 2.79 8.00 -16.43
N VAL A 128 3.48 6.86 -16.62
CA VAL A 128 3.53 6.19 -17.93
C VAL A 128 2.13 5.76 -18.37
N TRP A 129 1.36 5.13 -17.48
CA TRP A 129 0.02 4.67 -17.82
C TRP A 129 -0.98 5.82 -18.05
N HIS A 130 -0.74 7.00 -17.50
CA HIS A 130 -1.56 8.18 -17.77
C HIS A 130 -1.10 9.00 -19.00
N LEU A 131 -0.04 8.59 -19.70
CA LEU A 131 0.28 9.18 -21.01
C LEU A 131 -0.80 8.75 -22.02
N PRO A 132 -1.32 9.67 -22.88
CA PRO A 132 -2.41 9.33 -23.80
C PRO A 132 -2.15 8.09 -24.65
N ALA A 133 -0.92 7.90 -25.13
CA ALA A 133 -0.58 6.75 -25.95
C ALA A 133 -0.65 5.41 -25.18
N ALA A 134 -0.15 5.37 -23.94
CA ALA A 134 -0.18 4.16 -23.10
C ALA A 134 -1.60 3.86 -22.63
N TYR A 135 -2.33 4.90 -22.21
CA TYR A 135 -3.72 4.80 -21.77
C TYR A 135 -4.63 4.24 -22.88
N GLN A 136 -4.53 4.79 -24.10
CA GLN A 136 -5.30 4.29 -25.24
C GLN A 136 -4.90 2.88 -25.66
N ALA A 137 -3.62 2.54 -25.56
CA ALA A 137 -3.17 1.16 -25.81
C ALA A 137 -3.78 0.17 -24.79
N ALA A 138 -3.96 0.58 -23.54
CA ALA A 138 -4.63 -0.22 -22.52
C ALA A 138 -6.12 -0.41 -22.85
N LEU A 139 -6.84 0.66 -23.22
CA LEU A 139 -8.24 0.56 -23.63
C LEU A 139 -8.44 -0.30 -24.87
N ALA A 140 -7.48 -0.29 -25.80
CA ALA A 140 -7.56 -1.06 -27.06
C ALA A 140 -7.16 -2.52 -26.93
N ASN A 141 -6.47 -2.92 -25.85
CA ASN A 141 -5.90 -4.27 -25.73
C ASN A 141 -6.02 -4.83 -24.30
N PRO A 142 -6.81 -5.89 -24.09
CA PRO A 142 -7.06 -6.45 -22.75
C PRO A 142 -5.77 -6.93 -22.03
N THR A 143 -4.74 -7.38 -22.77
CA THR A 143 -3.47 -7.79 -22.15
C THR A 143 -2.69 -6.58 -21.63
N VAL A 144 -2.70 -5.47 -22.37
CA VAL A 144 -2.06 -4.21 -21.95
C VAL A 144 -2.81 -3.64 -20.73
N HIS A 145 -4.15 -3.68 -20.75
CA HIS A 145 -5.00 -3.25 -19.63
C HIS A 145 -4.74 -4.10 -18.36
N ALA A 146 -4.65 -5.42 -18.51
CA ALA A 146 -4.28 -6.29 -17.38
C ALA A 146 -2.89 -5.96 -16.82
N LEU A 147 -1.93 -5.61 -17.70
CA LEU A 147 -0.58 -5.19 -17.27
C LEU A 147 -0.61 -3.84 -16.53
N GLU A 148 -1.42 -2.89 -16.99
CA GLU A 148 -1.67 -1.64 -16.31
C GLU A 148 -2.20 -1.87 -14.89
N HIS A 149 -3.29 -2.63 -14.74
CA HIS A 149 -3.88 -2.96 -13.44
C HIS A 149 -2.90 -3.68 -12.52
N LEU A 150 -2.16 -4.68 -13.05
CA LEU A 150 -1.14 -5.39 -12.28
C LEU A 150 -0.03 -4.45 -11.80
N SER A 151 0.41 -3.52 -12.66
CA SER A 151 1.47 -2.57 -12.30
C SER A 151 1.03 -1.60 -11.22
N PHE A 152 -0.19 -1.06 -11.28
CA PHE A 152 -0.77 -0.24 -10.21
C PHE A 152 -0.88 -1.01 -8.90
N PHE A 153 -1.40 -2.22 -8.95
CA PHE A 153 -1.55 -3.06 -7.76
C PHE A 153 -0.20 -3.37 -7.11
N VAL A 154 0.79 -3.82 -7.89
CA VAL A 154 2.12 -4.17 -7.37
C VAL A 154 2.83 -2.94 -6.81
N THR A 155 2.83 -1.81 -7.53
CA THR A 155 3.49 -0.59 -7.06
C THR A 155 2.79 0.02 -5.86
N GLY A 156 1.47 -0.07 -5.77
CA GLY A 156 0.69 0.28 -4.59
C GLY A 156 1.06 -0.58 -3.37
N LEU A 157 1.19 -1.90 -3.55
CA LEU A 157 1.70 -2.78 -2.49
C LEU A 157 3.10 -2.39 -2.03
N MET A 158 3.99 -1.98 -2.95
CA MET A 158 5.34 -1.52 -2.62
C MET A 158 5.31 -0.26 -1.76
N ILE A 159 4.51 0.75 -2.13
CA ILE A 159 4.34 2.00 -1.37
C ILE A 159 3.83 1.69 0.04
N TRP A 160 2.73 0.94 0.15
CA TRP A 160 2.12 0.66 1.45
C TRP A 160 2.95 -0.30 2.30
N ALA A 161 3.68 -1.25 1.69
CA ALA A 161 4.61 -2.10 2.42
C ALA A 161 5.79 -1.30 3.02
N ALA A 162 6.29 -0.27 2.31
CA ALA A 162 7.30 0.64 2.84
C ALA A 162 6.76 1.47 4.03
N VAL A 163 5.53 1.99 3.94
CA VAL A 163 4.91 2.86 4.96
C VAL A 163 4.49 2.07 6.20
N ILE A 164 3.71 1.01 6.02
CA ILE A 164 3.15 0.18 7.11
C ILE A 164 4.22 -0.69 7.77
N GLU A 165 5.23 -1.09 7.01
CA GLU A 165 6.39 -1.86 7.48
C GLU A 165 5.97 -3.19 8.16
N PRO A 166 5.26 -4.09 7.45
CA PRO A 166 4.93 -5.41 7.99
C PRO A 166 6.19 -6.25 8.27
N LEU A 167 7.31 -5.89 7.67
CA LEU A 167 8.66 -6.40 7.87
C LEU A 167 9.60 -5.24 8.20
N PRO A 168 10.66 -5.47 9.00
CA PRO A 168 11.62 -4.43 9.31
C PRO A 168 12.24 -3.80 8.06
N GLY A 169 12.10 -2.49 7.93
CA GLY A 169 12.65 -1.68 6.87
C GLY A 169 14.02 -1.05 7.22
N PRO A 170 14.53 -0.17 6.33
CA PRO A 170 15.78 0.53 6.55
C PRO A 170 15.76 1.36 7.84
N ALA A 171 16.88 1.39 8.58
CA ALA A 171 16.95 2.10 9.86
C ALA A 171 16.67 3.61 9.74
N TRP A 172 17.10 4.23 8.64
CA TRP A 172 16.89 5.65 8.35
C TRP A 172 15.41 6.00 8.06
N PHE A 173 14.60 5.03 7.61
CA PHE A 173 13.21 5.24 7.21
C PHE A 173 12.26 5.10 8.41
N GLY A 174 12.41 6.00 9.40
CA GLY A 174 11.55 6.10 10.59
C GLY A 174 10.21 6.78 10.28
N ASN A 175 9.35 6.93 11.31
CA ASN A 175 7.99 7.46 11.13
C ASN A 175 7.96 8.88 10.55
N GLY A 176 8.93 9.75 10.88
CA GLY A 176 9.05 11.08 10.25
C GLY A 176 9.38 11.01 8.76
N ALA A 177 10.34 10.14 8.36
CA ALA A 177 10.66 9.93 6.95
C ALA A 177 9.50 9.31 6.16
N LYS A 178 8.71 8.42 6.78
CA LYS A 178 7.50 7.85 6.19
C LYS A 178 6.41 8.90 5.99
N ALA A 179 6.24 9.83 6.94
CA ALA A 179 5.31 10.93 6.78
C ALA A 179 5.70 11.84 5.60
N ALA A 180 6.97 12.20 5.47
CA ALA A 180 7.48 12.94 4.32
C ALA A 180 7.30 12.15 3.01
N PHE A 181 7.55 10.84 3.03
CA PHE A 181 7.37 9.95 1.87
C PHE A 181 5.92 9.94 1.38
N VAL A 182 4.94 9.80 2.29
CA VAL A 182 3.51 9.86 1.95
C VAL A 182 3.16 11.22 1.32
N LEU A 183 3.69 12.32 1.86
CA LEU A 183 3.47 13.65 1.28
C LEU A 183 4.05 13.77 -0.13
N VAL A 184 5.23 13.19 -0.40
CA VAL A 184 5.84 13.18 -1.74
C VAL A 184 4.99 12.36 -2.72
N VAL A 185 4.55 11.16 -2.34
CA VAL A 185 3.65 10.32 -3.17
C VAL A 185 2.39 11.12 -3.53
N ARG A 186 1.82 11.82 -2.56
CA ARG A 186 0.59 12.61 -2.75
C ARG A 186 0.81 13.88 -3.56
N ALA A 187 1.93 14.55 -3.40
CA ALA A 187 2.27 15.70 -4.25
C ALA A 187 2.36 15.28 -5.72
N LEU A 188 3.03 14.14 -6.01
CA LEU A 188 3.10 13.60 -7.36
C LEU A 188 1.71 13.21 -7.90
N GLY A 189 0.90 12.48 -7.14
CA GLY A 189 -0.48 12.15 -7.55
C GLY A 189 -1.34 13.40 -7.75
N GLY A 190 -1.20 14.40 -6.89
CA GLY A 190 -1.93 15.67 -6.96
C GLY A 190 -1.60 16.49 -8.21
N VAL A 191 -0.36 16.44 -8.70
CA VAL A 191 0.03 17.11 -9.96
C VAL A 191 -0.80 16.55 -11.12
N LEU A 192 -0.88 15.23 -11.26
CA LEU A 192 -1.65 14.62 -12.35
C LEU A 192 -3.16 14.91 -12.21
N ALA A 193 -3.70 14.75 -11.01
CA ALA A 193 -5.10 15.08 -10.73
C ALA A 193 -5.42 16.55 -11.11
N THR A 194 -4.51 17.48 -10.80
CA THR A 194 -4.64 18.89 -11.16
C THR A 194 -4.61 19.09 -12.68
N ILE A 195 -3.78 18.35 -13.41
CA ILE A 195 -3.76 18.38 -14.87
C ILE A 195 -5.14 17.99 -15.42
N PHE A 196 -5.76 16.93 -14.92
CA PHE A 196 -7.10 16.52 -15.38
C PHE A 196 -8.19 17.56 -15.05
N ILE A 197 -8.10 18.22 -13.91
CA ILE A 197 -9.08 19.25 -13.52
C ILE A 197 -8.96 20.51 -14.39
N TRP A 198 -7.73 20.91 -14.71
CA TRP A 198 -7.48 22.19 -15.38
C TRP A 198 -7.21 22.08 -16.88
N ALA A 199 -7.13 20.87 -17.44
CA ALA A 199 -7.05 20.71 -18.89
C ALA A 199 -8.34 21.25 -19.55
N GLY A 200 -8.23 22.23 -20.41
CA GLY A 200 -9.37 22.89 -21.06
C GLY A 200 -10.14 21.99 -22.02
N GLN A 201 -9.66 20.78 -22.28
CA GLN A 201 -10.27 19.79 -23.18
C GLN A 201 -9.98 18.36 -22.69
N PRO A 202 -10.79 17.37 -23.12
CA PRO A 202 -10.51 15.96 -22.81
C PRO A 202 -9.17 15.52 -23.38
N LEU A 203 -8.35 14.85 -22.56
CA LEU A 203 -7.02 14.35 -22.93
C LEU A 203 -7.06 12.99 -23.62
N TYR A 204 -8.19 12.26 -23.44
CA TYR A 204 -8.38 10.92 -24.01
C TYR A 204 -9.49 10.91 -25.03
N PRO A 205 -9.15 10.81 -26.36
CA PRO A 205 -10.12 10.87 -27.44
C PRO A 205 -11.21 9.79 -27.38
N ASP A 206 -10.92 8.60 -26.86
CA ASP A 206 -11.87 7.49 -26.80
C ASP A 206 -13.08 7.85 -25.93
N TYR A 207 -12.88 8.48 -24.79
CA TYR A 207 -13.98 9.00 -23.97
C TYR A 207 -14.66 10.24 -24.59
N ALA A 208 -13.93 11.00 -25.40
CA ALA A 208 -14.50 12.14 -26.11
C ALA A 208 -15.45 11.72 -27.23
N ALA A 209 -15.18 10.58 -27.88
CA ALA A 209 -16.00 10.00 -28.97
C ALA A 209 -17.07 9.05 -28.48
N GLY A 210 -16.95 8.55 -27.23
CA GLY A 210 -17.82 7.51 -26.66
C GLY A 210 -19.26 7.96 -26.34
N GLU A 211 -20.07 7.02 -25.94
CA GLU A 211 -21.46 7.24 -25.54
C GLU A 211 -21.53 8.06 -24.25
N ARG A 212 -22.41 9.06 -24.23
CA ARG A 212 -22.60 9.93 -23.06
C ARG A 212 -23.53 9.30 -22.04
N LEU A 213 -22.95 8.49 -21.15
CA LEU A 213 -23.70 7.92 -20.05
C LEU A 213 -24.10 9.02 -19.04
N TRP A 214 -25.33 8.99 -18.58
CA TRP A 214 -25.93 9.96 -17.64
C TRP A 214 -25.86 11.43 -18.08
N GLY A 215 -25.68 11.71 -19.37
CA GLY A 215 -25.59 13.06 -19.91
C GLY A 215 -24.33 13.84 -19.52
N ILE A 216 -23.32 13.18 -18.97
CA ILE A 216 -22.05 13.81 -18.57
C ILE A 216 -21.21 14.10 -19.81
N SER A 217 -20.74 15.34 -19.95
CA SER A 217 -19.83 15.69 -21.05
C SER A 217 -18.44 15.08 -20.82
N PRO A 218 -17.68 14.77 -21.90
CA PRO A 218 -16.32 14.22 -21.75
C PRO A 218 -15.37 15.12 -20.92
N HIS A 219 -15.53 16.42 -21.02
CA HIS A 219 -14.75 17.35 -20.21
C HIS A 219 -15.15 17.26 -18.71
N SER A 220 -16.46 17.25 -18.42
CA SER A 220 -16.93 17.11 -17.04
C SER A 220 -16.53 15.77 -16.44
N ASP A 221 -16.56 14.69 -17.22
CA ASP A 221 -16.10 13.35 -16.83
C ASP A 221 -14.62 13.36 -16.41
N GLN A 222 -13.77 13.97 -17.22
CA GLN A 222 -12.35 14.12 -16.88
C GLN A 222 -12.13 14.95 -15.61
N VAL A 223 -12.85 16.07 -15.46
CA VAL A 223 -12.75 16.92 -14.26
C VAL A 223 -13.19 16.15 -13.01
N ILE A 224 -14.29 15.38 -13.11
CA ILE A 224 -14.77 14.53 -12.01
C ILE A 224 -13.70 13.48 -11.65
N GLY A 225 -13.11 12.79 -12.63
CA GLY A 225 -12.03 11.82 -12.40
C GLY A 225 -10.83 12.44 -11.69
N GLY A 226 -10.37 13.60 -12.15
CA GLY A 226 -9.29 14.35 -11.49
C GLY A 226 -9.66 14.77 -10.06
N ALA A 227 -10.89 15.24 -9.83
CA ALA A 227 -11.36 15.63 -8.51
C ALA A 227 -11.45 14.44 -7.54
N ILE A 228 -11.87 13.26 -8.02
CA ILE A 228 -11.90 12.03 -7.23
C ILE A 228 -10.48 11.62 -6.82
N MET A 229 -9.52 11.60 -7.77
CA MET A 229 -8.11 11.29 -7.48
C MET A 229 -7.52 12.25 -6.46
N PHE A 230 -7.80 13.55 -6.59
CA PHE A 230 -7.31 14.57 -5.66
C PHE A 230 -7.91 14.38 -4.26
N THR A 231 -9.21 14.20 -4.18
CA THR A 231 -9.96 14.09 -2.91
C THR A 231 -9.60 12.81 -2.16
N GLU A 232 -9.62 11.66 -2.84
CA GLU A 232 -9.19 10.37 -2.26
C GLU A 232 -7.77 10.50 -1.73
N GLY A 233 -6.86 11.00 -2.56
CA GLY A 233 -5.50 11.23 -2.19
C GLY A 233 -5.33 12.12 -0.97
N ALA A 234 -6.10 13.20 -0.85
CA ALA A 234 -6.08 14.09 0.32
C ALA A 234 -6.56 13.37 1.59
N ILE A 235 -7.66 12.62 1.50
CA ILE A 235 -8.22 11.87 2.65
C ILE A 235 -7.24 10.81 3.15
N VAL A 236 -6.72 9.96 2.25
CA VAL A 236 -5.78 8.89 2.61
C VAL A 236 -4.50 9.47 3.19
N THR A 237 -3.99 10.56 2.61
CA THR A 237 -2.81 11.26 3.13
C THR A 237 -3.05 11.81 4.53
N LEU A 238 -4.17 12.47 4.77
CA LEU A 238 -4.49 13.06 6.08
C LEU A 238 -4.54 11.97 7.16
N ILE A 239 -5.19 10.84 6.87
CA ILE A 239 -5.27 9.70 7.78
C ILE A 239 -3.88 9.09 8.03
N ALA A 240 -3.14 8.80 6.96
CA ALA A 240 -1.81 8.19 7.06
C ALA A 240 -0.81 9.11 7.77
N PHE A 241 -0.81 10.40 7.42
CA PHE A 241 0.05 11.41 8.06
C PHE A 241 -0.27 11.56 9.55
N GLY A 242 -1.54 11.69 9.91
CA GLY A 242 -1.97 11.80 11.30
C GLY A 242 -1.56 10.56 12.12
N TRP A 243 -1.77 9.36 11.57
CA TRP A 243 -1.36 8.12 12.20
C TRP A 243 0.18 8.01 12.37
N LEU A 244 0.95 8.37 11.34
CA LEU A 244 2.42 8.38 11.39
C LEU A 244 2.94 9.42 12.37
N PHE A 245 2.32 10.61 12.41
CA PHE A 245 2.68 11.67 13.35
C PHE A 245 2.48 11.23 14.82
N LEU A 246 1.32 10.64 15.12
CA LEU A 246 1.05 10.12 16.46
C LEU A 246 2.03 9.00 16.84
N ARG A 247 2.38 8.13 15.91
CA ARG A 247 3.41 7.10 16.15
C ARG A 247 4.77 7.70 16.37
N TRP A 248 5.15 8.69 15.60
CA TRP A 248 6.43 9.37 15.74
C TRP A 248 6.55 10.09 17.08
N ALA A 249 5.51 10.80 17.53
CA ALA A 249 5.46 11.44 18.84
C ALA A 249 5.68 10.43 19.96
N ARG A 250 4.92 9.33 19.97
CA ARG A 250 5.07 8.25 20.97
C ARG A 250 6.46 7.60 20.94
N GLU A 251 7.00 7.34 19.76
CA GLU A 251 8.35 6.79 19.61
C GLU A 251 9.42 7.75 20.17
N SER A 252 9.24 9.06 19.95
CA SER A 252 10.14 10.08 20.47
C SER A 252 10.12 10.16 21.99
N GLU A 253 8.94 10.14 22.61
CA GLU A 253 8.79 10.10 24.07
C GLU A 253 9.43 8.86 24.68
N GLN A 254 9.12 7.68 24.12
CA GLN A 254 9.71 6.41 24.58
C GLN A 254 11.22 6.40 24.45
N ARG A 255 11.74 6.91 23.33
CA ARG A 255 13.19 7.01 23.11
C ARG A 255 13.85 7.91 24.15
N GLN A 256 13.25 9.06 24.47
CA GLN A 256 13.75 9.99 25.46
C GLN A 256 13.78 9.33 26.85
N THR A 257 12.69 8.71 27.29
CA THR A 257 12.61 7.98 28.56
C THR A 257 13.70 6.90 28.67
N LEU A 258 13.97 6.16 27.56
CA LEU A 258 15.00 5.14 27.53
C LEU A 258 16.42 5.73 27.59
N LEU A 259 16.65 6.90 26.99
CA LEU A 259 17.94 7.62 27.10
C LEU A 259 18.15 8.15 28.53
N GLU A 260 17.14 8.70 29.15
CA GLU A 260 17.18 9.17 30.55
C GLU A 260 17.44 8.01 31.54
N SER A 261 16.97 6.80 31.20
CA SER A 261 17.29 5.58 31.98
C SER A 261 18.72 5.05 31.74
N GLY A 262 19.55 5.74 30.94
CA GLY A 262 20.94 5.37 30.67
C GLY A 262 21.12 4.34 29.54
N LEU A 263 20.09 4.09 28.72
CA LEU A 263 20.20 3.17 27.59
C LEU A 263 21.01 3.83 26.46
N ASP A 264 21.85 3.03 25.79
CA ASP A 264 22.59 3.46 24.60
C ASP A 264 21.64 4.00 23.50
N PRO A 265 22.00 5.10 22.80
CA PRO A 265 21.11 5.77 21.84
C PRO A 265 20.61 4.88 20.70
N VAL A 266 21.44 3.94 20.22
CA VAL A 266 21.06 3.00 19.13
C VAL A 266 20.06 1.97 19.66
N ARG A 267 20.30 1.47 20.88
CA ARG A 267 19.38 0.53 21.54
C ARG A 267 18.07 1.20 21.92
N ALA A 268 18.11 2.42 22.46
CA ALA A 268 16.92 3.21 22.79
C ALA A 268 16.05 3.42 21.55
N GLY A 269 16.62 3.83 20.42
CA GLY A 269 15.91 4.01 19.16
C GLY A 269 15.28 2.71 18.64
N ARG A 270 15.99 1.58 18.67
CA ARG A 270 15.45 0.27 18.28
C ARG A 270 14.32 -0.19 19.18
N SER A 271 14.48 -0.02 20.50
CA SER A 271 13.46 -0.44 21.47
C SER A 271 12.21 0.40 21.36
N ALA A 272 12.32 1.71 21.19
CA ALA A 272 11.19 2.59 20.96
C ALA A 272 10.42 2.24 19.67
N ARG A 273 11.15 1.94 18.58
CA ARG A 273 10.52 1.63 17.27
C ARG A 273 9.86 0.25 17.22
N TYR A 274 10.47 -0.78 17.81
CA TYR A 274 10.04 -2.18 17.65
C TYR A 274 9.54 -2.84 18.93
N GLY A 275 9.49 -2.13 20.06
CA GLY A 275 9.00 -2.66 21.34
C GLY A 275 9.85 -3.80 21.91
N ARG A 276 11.10 -3.96 21.47
CA ARG A 276 12.01 -4.99 21.91
C ARG A 276 13.09 -4.34 22.77
N LEU A 277 13.03 -4.54 24.08
CA LEU A 277 14.25 -4.45 24.88
C LEU A 277 15.24 -5.43 24.27
N ALA A 278 16.38 -4.93 23.82
CA ALA A 278 17.48 -5.79 23.35
C ALA A 278 17.99 -6.62 24.53
N THR A 279 17.33 -7.73 24.81
CA THR A 279 17.83 -8.78 25.70
C THR A 279 19.01 -9.42 24.99
N GLY A 280 20.23 -8.95 25.33
CA GLY A 280 21.44 -9.53 24.78
C GLY A 280 22.62 -8.57 24.84
N ALA A 281 23.07 -8.23 26.03
CA ALA A 281 24.50 -7.96 26.29
C ALA A 281 24.85 -8.48 27.68
N PRO A 282 25.95 -9.22 27.84
CA PRO A 282 26.42 -9.61 29.17
C PRO A 282 26.71 -8.34 29.96
N SER A 283 26.12 -8.22 31.14
CA SER A 283 26.47 -7.15 32.07
C SER A 283 27.93 -7.32 32.45
N SER A 284 28.76 -6.42 31.96
CA SER A 284 30.13 -6.26 32.42
C SER A 284 30.23 -5.92 33.91
N ALA A 285 29.11 -5.79 34.60
CA ALA A 285 29.01 -5.58 36.03
C ALA A 285 29.24 -6.85 36.89
N ARG A 286 29.23 -8.06 36.32
CA ARG A 286 29.50 -9.30 37.09
C ARG A 286 31.00 -9.65 37.16
N ALA A 287 31.84 -9.06 36.34
CA ALA A 287 33.27 -9.36 36.36
C ALA A 287 34.05 -8.62 37.49
N ALA A 288 33.48 -7.52 38.00
CA ALA A 288 34.14 -6.74 39.07
C ALA A 288 33.88 -7.28 40.48
N SER A 289 32.85 -8.10 40.68
CA SER A 289 32.54 -8.64 42.03
C SER A 289 33.17 -9.99 42.36
N SER A 290 33.75 -10.70 41.35
CA SER A 290 34.41 -11.99 41.60
C SER A 290 35.92 -11.85 41.93
N SER A 291 36.53 -10.71 41.57
CA SER A 291 37.95 -10.47 41.91
C SER A 291 38.20 -9.92 43.33
N ALA A 292 37.14 -9.52 44.03
CA ALA A 292 37.22 -9.00 45.41
C ALA A 292 37.06 -10.08 46.48
N ARG A 293 36.74 -11.33 46.14
CA ARG A 293 36.56 -12.43 47.10
C ARG A 293 37.68 -13.47 47.12
N SER A 294 38.79 -13.29 46.38
CA SER A 294 39.92 -14.20 46.41
C SER A 294 41.19 -13.62 47.09
N ARG A 295 41.02 -12.54 47.84
CA ARG A 295 42.10 -11.99 48.71
C ARG A 295 41.55 -11.66 50.09
N SER A 296 41.26 -12.70 50.84
CA SER A 296 41.25 -12.67 52.32
C SER A 296 41.50 -14.08 52.84
#